data_f49912fd27274e50154e87183dd84e4f
#
_entry.id   f49912fd27274e50154e87183dd84e4f
#
_cell.length_a   1.000
_cell.length_b   1.000
_cell.length_c   1.000
_cell.angle_alpha   90.00
_cell.angle_beta   90.00
_cell.angle_gamma   90.00
#
_symmetry.space_group_name_H-M   'P 1'
#
loop_
_entity.id
_entity.type
_entity.pdbx_description
1 polymer ?
#
loop_
_entity_poly.entity_id
_entity_poly.type
_entity_poly.pdbx_seq_one_letter_code
_entity_poly.pdbx_strand_id
1 'polypeptide(L)'
;WGLSDFDMQSLANAGAVDLVEDTVAAGAGVDAARKWWMGELARSANERGTDVASLSITPAQVARIVELVETGTLNDKLARQVIEGVLAGEGGPDEVVAARGLQVVSDDDALLAAVDEALAAQPEVAEKIRSGKVAAAGAVVGAVMKATRGQADAARVRELVLERCAP
;
A
#
# COMPACT_ATOMS: atom_id res chain seq x y z
N TRP A 1 11.06 -21.86 -6.70
CA TRP A 1 10.64 -20.62 -6.01
C TRP A 1 11.83 -19.82 -5.46
N GLY A 2 12.99 -20.43 -5.24
CA GLY A 2 14.17 -19.74 -4.69
C GLY A 2 14.06 -19.35 -3.22
N LEU A 3 13.07 -19.88 -2.50
CA LEU A 3 12.87 -19.64 -1.08
C LEU A 3 13.89 -20.42 -0.24
N SER A 4 14.25 -19.87 0.93
CA SER A 4 15.08 -20.59 1.89
C SER A 4 14.29 -21.74 2.54
N ASP A 5 15.01 -22.74 3.07
CA ASP A 5 14.39 -23.85 3.84
C ASP A 5 13.55 -23.31 5.02
N PHE A 6 14.01 -22.24 5.65
CA PHE A 6 13.28 -21.56 6.73
C PHE A 6 11.95 -20.97 6.24
N ASP A 7 11.94 -20.30 5.10
CA ASP A 7 10.72 -19.73 4.53
C ASP A 7 9.73 -20.82 4.12
N MET A 8 10.21 -21.90 3.50
CA MET A 8 9.38 -23.04 3.13
C MET A 8 8.79 -23.72 4.38
N GLN A 9 9.57 -23.90 5.43
CA GLN A 9 9.08 -24.47 6.68
C GLN A 9 8.02 -23.56 7.34
N SER A 10 8.22 -22.26 7.28
CA SER A 10 7.27 -21.26 7.81
C SER A 10 5.94 -21.31 7.06
N LEU A 11 5.97 -21.39 5.72
CA LEU A 11 4.78 -21.55 4.89
C LEU A 11 4.04 -22.85 5.19
N ALA A 12 4.77 -23.95 5.32
CA ALA A 12 4.20 -25.26 5.64
C ALA A 12 3.52 -25.26 7.03
N ASN A 13 4.17 -24.67 8.03
CA ASN A 13 3.62 -24.56 9.38
C ASN A 13 2.37 -23.70 9.44
N ALA A 14 2.28 -22.67 8.60
CA ALA A 14 1.11 -21.81 8.48
C ALA A 14 -0.02 -22.40 7.61
N GLY A 15 0.21 -23.55 6.94
CA GLY A 15 -0.73 -24.11 5.97
C GLY A 15 -0.93 -23.22 4.73
N ALA A 16 0.08 -22.42 4.38
CA ALA A 16 -0.02 -21.40 3.34
C ALA A 16 0.68 -21.78 2.02
N VAL A 17 1.27 -22.98 1.92
CA VAL A 17 2.00 -23.42 0.73
C VAL A 17 1.11 -23.41 -0.51
N ASP A 18 -0.02 -24.09 -0.44
CA ASP A 18 -0.99 -24.18 -1.54
C ASP A 18 -1.56 -22.79 -1.90
N LEU A 19 -1.80 -21.96 -0.89
CA LEU A 19 -2.30 -20.60 -1.09
C LEU A 19 -1.31 -19.71 -1.86
N VAL A 20 -0.03 -19.82 -1.53
CA VAL A 20 1.05 -19.12 -2.25
C VAL A 20 1.17 -19.68 -3.68
N GLU A 21 1.14 -21.01 -3.83
CA GLU A 21 1.23 -21.68 -5.14
C GLU A 21 0.09 -21.24 -6.06
N ASP A 22 -1.14 -21.27 -5.58
CA ASP A 22 -2.32 -20.85 -6.34
C ASP A 22 -2.29 -19.35 -6.68
N THR A 23 -1.75 -18.51 -5.78
CA THR A 23 -1.59 -17.08 -6.00
C THR A 23 -0.56 -16.81 -7.10
N VAL A 24 0.54 -17.57 -7.10
CA VAL A 24 1.55 -17.50 -8.16
C VAL A 24 1.00 -18.01 -9.49
N ALA A 25 0.24 -19.10 -9.47
CA ALA A 25 -0.44 -19.62 -10.67
C ALA A 25 -1.43 -18.61 -11.26
N ALA A 26 -2.03 -17.75 -10.40
CA ALA A 26 -2.90 -16.64 -10.80
C ALA A 26 -2.13 -15.39 -11.31
N GLY A 27 -0.79 -15.42 -11.33
CA GLY A 27 0.04 -14.41 -11.96
C GLY A 27 0.89 -13.54 -11.02
N ALA A 28 0.81 -13.73 -9.71
CA ALA A 28 1.62 -12.98 -8.75
C ALA A 28 3.06 -13.50 -8.67
N GLY A 29 4.01 -12.61 -8.32
CA GLY A 29 5.36 -13.04 -7.95
C GLY A 29 5.37 -13.78 -6.62
N VAL A 30 6.28 -14.76 -6.47
CA VAL A 30 6.41 -15.61 -5.26
C VAL A 30 6.63 -14.77 -3.99
N ASP A 31 7.53 -13.80 -4.05
CA ASP A 31 7.85 -12.94 -2.89
C ASP A 31 6.66 -12.07 -2.48
N ALA A 32 5.92 -11.55 -3.46
CA ALA A 32 4.71 -10.76 -3.21
C ALA A 32 3.59 -11.63 -2.62
N ALA A 33 3.35 -12.80 -3.19
CA ALA A 33 2.37 -13.75 -2.66
C ALA A 33 2.70 -14.13 -1.20
N ARG A 34 3.95 -14.52 -0.93
CA ARG A 34 4.42 -14.83 0.43
C ARG A 34 4.26 -13.66 1.37
N LYS A 35 4.66 -12.45 0.96
CA LYS A 35 4.53 -11.21 1.76
C LYS A 35 3.10 -11.03 2.28
N TRP A 36 2.12 -11.17 1.41
CA TRP A 36 0.72 -10.95 1.79
C TRP A 36 0.15 -12.09 2.61
N TRP A 37 0.40 -13.36 2.22
CA TRP A 37 -0.11 -14.51 2.97
C TRP A 37 0.51 -14.66 4.36
N MET A 38 1.81 -14.48 4.49
CA MET A 38 2.54 -14.63 5.77
C MET A 38 2.57 -13.35 6.61
N GLY A 39 2.26 -12.21 6.02
CA GLY A 39 2.19 -10.92 6.70
C GLY A 39 0.76 -10.55 7.09
N GLU A 40 0.10 -9.79 6.24
CA GLU A 40 -1.20 -9.19 6.53
C GLU A 40 -2.32 -10.22 6.74
N LEU A 41 -2.37 -11.26 5.89
CA LEU A 41 -3.41 -12.28 5.99
C LEU A 41 -3.21 -13.20 7.19
N ALA A 42 -1.97 -13.58 7.50
CA ALA A 42 -1.67 -14.32 8.72
C ALA A 42 -2.03 -13.52 9.98
N ARG A 43 -1.74 -12.22 10.00
CA ARG A 43 -2.16 -11.33 11.08
C ARG A 43 -3.68 -11.29 11.22
N SER A 44 -4.40 -11.09 10.11
CA SER A 44 -5.87 -11.07 10.10
C SER A 44 -6.48 -12.39 10.56
N ALA A 45 -5.88 -13.53 10.21
CA ALA A 45 -6.31 -14.84 10.68
C ALA A 45 -6.12 -14.98 12.19
N ASN A 46 -4.96 -14.58 12.72
CA ASN A 46 -4.68 -14.59 14.15
C ASN A 46 -5.65 -13.71 14.95
N GLU A 47 -5.92 -12.49 14.48
CA GLU A 47 -6.87 -11.57 15.11
C GLU A 47 -8.30 -12.14 15.15
N ARG A 48 -8.66 -12.96 14.18
CA ARG A 48 -9.97 -13.62 14.08
C ARG A 48 -10.01 -14.99 14.73
N GLY A 49 -8.88 -15.48 15.24
CA GLY A 49 -8.76 -16.81 15.84
C GLY A 49 -9.03 -17.97 14.87
N THR A 50 -8.63 -17.80 13.61
CA THR A 50 -8.84 -18.78 12.54
C THR A 50 -7.55 -19.05 11.77
N ASP A 51 -7.56 -20.06 10.93
CA ASP A 51 -6.44 -20.36 10.02
C ASP A 51 -6.46 -19.45 8.79
N VAL A 52 -5.29 -19.22 8.21
CA VAL A 52 -5.13 -18.40 6.99
C VAL A 52 -5.99 -18.94 5.84
N ALA A 53 -6.05 -20.26 5.68
CA ALA A 53 -6.86 -20.91 4.66
C ALA A 53 -8.37 -20.75 4.85
N SER A 54 -8.82 -20.38 6.05
CA SER A 54 -10.23 -20.15 6.38
C SER A 54 -10.68 -18.69 6.17
N LEU A 55 -9.78 -17.81 5.75
CA LEU A 55 -10.13 -16.43 5.44
C LEU A 55 -11.01 -16.34 4.18
N SER A 56 -11.94 -15.39 4.18
CA SER A 56 -12.86 -15.12 3.06
C SER A 56 -12.18 -14.36 1.92
N ILE A 57 -10.99 -14.78 1.52
CA ILE A 57 -10.22 -14.23 0.39
C ILE A 57 -9.63 -15.40 -0.40
N THR A 58 -9.64 -15.28 -1.72
CA THR A 58 -9.09 -16.31 -2.62
C THR A 58 -7.69 -15.96 -3.08
N PRO A 59 -6.85 -16.96 -3.47
CA PRO A 59 -5.55 -16.72 -4.10
C PRO A 59 -5.61 -15.81 -5.32
N ALA A 60 -6.64 -15.94 -6.16
CA ALA A 60 -6.85 -15.06 -7.32
C ALA A 60 -7.10 -13.59 -6.91
N GLN A 61 -7.83 -13.36 -5.83
CA GLN A 61 -8.03 -12.02 -5.28
C GLN A 61 -6.72 -11.42 -4.74
N VAL A 62 -5.92 -12.23 -4.06
CA VAL A 62 -4.58 -11.80 -3.59
C VAL A 62 -3.68 -11.48 -4.77
N ALA A 63 -3.66 -12.29 -5.82
CA ALA A 63 -2.91 -12.02 -7.04
C ALA A 63 -3.35 -10.70 -7.70
N ARG A 64 -4.65 -10.42 -7.75
CA ARG A 64 -5.16 -9.15 -8.26
C ARG A 64 -4.70 -7.95 -7.43
N ILE A 65 -4.67 -8.08 -6.11
CA ILE A 65 -4.15 -7.03 -5.22
C ILE A 65 -2.65 -6.81 -5.48
N VAL A 66 -1.87 -7.88 -5.65
CA VAL A 66 -0.45 -7.80 -6.01
C VAL A 66 -0.28 -7.01 -7.31
N GLU A 67 -1.03 -7.34 -8.35
CA GLU A 67 -1.00 -6.65 -9.64
C GLU A 67 -1.31 -5.14 -9.48
N LEU A 68 -2.32 -4.79 -8.71
CA LEU A 68 -2.69 -3.39 -8.44
C LEU A 68 -1.58 -2.62 -7.71
N VAL A 69 -0.81 -3.28 -6.85
CA VAL A 69 0.36 -2.68 -6.18
C VAL A 69 1.53 -2.54 -7.16
N GLU A 70 1.82 -3.57 -7.96
CA GLU A 70 2.91 -3.55 -8.93
C GLU A 70 2.70 -2.53 -10.05
N THR A 71 1.46 -2.31 -10.47
CA THR A 71 1.11 -1.27 -11.46
C THR A 71 1.03 0.14 -10.87
N GLY A 72 1.21 0.30 -9.56
CA GLY A 72 1.16 1.59 -8.87
C GLY A 72 -0.25 2.13 -8.62
N THR A 73 -1.30 1.37 -8.92
CA THR A 73 -2.69 1.74 -8.62
C THR A 73 -2.94 1.77 -7.11
N LEU A 74 -2.33 0.85 -6.38
CA LEU A 74 -2.32 0.80 -4.91
C LEU A 74 -0.90 0.90 -4.38
N ASN A 75 -0.75 1.42 -3.16
CA ASN A 75 0.42 1.20 -2.32
C ASN A 75 0.09 0.15 -1.24
N ASP A 76 1.08 -0.27 -0.47
CA ASP A 76 0.90 -1.28 0.60
C ASP A 76 -0.18 -0.90 1.61
N LYS A 77 -0.31 0.39 1.95
CA LYS A 77 -1.33 0.88 2.88
C LYS A 77 -2.74 0.73 2.31
N LEU A 78 -2.92 1.10 1.05
CA LEU A 78 -4.21 0.97 0.36
C LEU A 78 -4.55 -0.50 0.11
N ALA A 79 -3.56 -1.32 -0.24
CA ALA A 79 -3.74 -2.76 -0.42
C ALA A 79 -4.26 -3.44 0.86
N ARG A 80 -3.78 -3.04 2.04
CA ARG A 80 -4.32 -3.53 3.33
C ARG A 80 -5.78 -3.18 3.51
N GLN A 81 -6.19 -1.96 3.14
CA GLN A 81 -7.59 -1.55 3.18
C GLN A 81 -8.46 -2.34 2.20
N VAL A 82 -7.92 -2.68 1.03
CA VAL A 82 -8.60 -3.56 0.07
C VAL A 82 -8.79 -4.96 0.67
N ILE A 83 -7.75 -5.54 1.25
CA ILE A 83 -7.82 -6.84 1.94
C ILE A 83 -8.88 -6.81 3.05
N GLU A 84 -8.88 -5.76 3.86
CA GLU A 84 -9.87 -5.58 4.93
C GLU A 84 -11.31 -5.57 4.38
N GLY A 85 -11.57 -4.83 3.30
CA GLY A 85 -12.87 -4.80 2.63
C GLY A 85 -13.28 -6.13 2.04
N VAL A 86 -12.36 -6.86 1.39
CA VAL A 86 -12.62 -8.21 0.88
C VAL A 86 -12.97 -9.17 2.01
N LEU A 87 -12.21 -9.15 3.10
CA LEU A 87 -12.47 -9.98 4.28
C LEU A 87 -13.77 -9.61 5.01
N ALA A 88 -14.23 -8.38 4.87
CA ALA A 88 -15.53 -7.91 5.40
C ALA A 88 -16.72 -8.28 4.51
N GLY A 89 -16.46 -8.86 3.32
CA GLY A 89 -17.51 -9.27 2.38
C GLY A 89 -18.05 -8.13 1.51
N GLU A 90 -17.27 -7.04 1.35
CA GLU A 90 -17.66 -5.88 0.53
C GLU A 90 -17.54 -6.13 -0.99
N GLY A 91 -17.01 -7.26 -1.39
CA GLY A 91 -16.81 -7.67 -2.78
C GLY A 91 -15.37 -8.06 -3.08
N GLY A 92 -15.04 -8.18 -4.37
CA GLY A 92 -13.67 -8.44 -4.83
C GLY A 92 -12.75 -7.22 -4.71
N PRO A 93 -11.44 -7.37 -4.98
CA PRO A 93 -10.47 -6.27 -4.86
C PRO A 93 -10.86 -5.02 -5.66
N ASP A 94 -11.24 -5.18 -6.92
CA ASP A 94 -11.64 -4.05 -7.79
C ASP A 94 -12.91 -3.35 -7.30
N GLU A 95 -13.86 -4.12 -6.78
CA GLU A 95 -15.11 -3.58 -6.22
C GLU A 95 -14.84 -2.78 -4.95
N VAL A 96 -13.97 -3.26 -4.06
CA VAL A 96 -13.57 -2.54 -2.84
C VAL A 96 -12.81 -1.27 -3.20
N VAL A 97 -11.88 -1.32 -4.17
CA VAL A 97 -11.15 -0.16 -4.68
C VAL A 97 -12.12 0.91 -5.17
N ALA A 98 -13.10 0.54 -5.99
CA ALA A 98 -14.10 1.47 -6.52
C ALA A 98 -15.01 2.03 -5.43
N ALA A 99 -15.53 1.17 -4.55
CA ALA A 99 -16.47 1.56 -3.49
C ALA A 99 -15.85 2.49 -2.44
N ARG A 100 -14.58 2.26 -2.08
CA ARG A 100 -13.86 3.06 -1.09
C ARG A 100 -13.00 4.17 -1.69
N GLY A 101 -12.87 4.23 -3.02
CA GLY A 101 -12.01 5.20 -3.73
C GLY A 101 -10.52 5.02 -3.41
N LEU A 102 -10.03 3.78 -3.31
CA LEU A 102 -8.69 3.43 -2.86
C LEU A 102 -7.69 3.37 -4.03
N GLN A 103 -7.41 4.49 -4.67
CA GLN A 103 -6.38 4.56 -5.71
C GLN A 103 -5.31 5.57 -5.32
N VAL A 104 -4.04 5.28 -5.70
CA VAL A 104 -2.96 6.25 -5.57
C VAL A 104 -3.25 7.44 -6.47
N VAL A 105 -3.25 8.63 -5.89
CA VAL A 105 -3.37 9.89 -6.62
C VAL A 105 -1.99 10.32 -7.07
N SER A 106 -1.76 10.30 -8.38
CA SER A 106 -0.51 10.74 -9.03
C SER A 106 -0.73 11.91 -10.01
N ASP A 107 -1.93 12.47 -10.06
CA ASP A 107 -2.24 13.67 -10.84
C ASP A 107 -1.51 14.88 -10.22
N ASP A 108 -0.56 15.43 -10.96
CA ASP A 108 0.28 16.54 -10.52
C ASP A 108 -0.54 17.77 -10.12
N ASP A 109 -1.63 18.08 -10.81
CA ASP A 109 -2.48 19.24 -10.47
C ASP A 109 -3.16 19.08 -9.12
N ALA A 110 -3.70 17.89 -8.84
CA ALA A 110 -4.31 17.57 -7.56
C ALA A 110 -3.27 17.52 -6.43
N LEU A 111 -2.09 16.95 -6.69
CA LEU A 111 -0.99 16.90 -5.73
C LEU A 111 -0.41 18.28 -5.45
N LEU A 112 -0.25 19.14 -6.46
CA LEU A 112 0.22 20.52 -6.31
C LEU A 112 -0.72 21.35 -5.44
N ALA A 113 -2.03 21.23 -5.62
CA ALA A 113 -3.00 21.91 -4.78
C ALA A 113 -2.86 21.50 -3.30
N ALA A 114 -2.71 20.20 -3.02
CA ALA A 114 -2.50 19.70 -1.68
C ALA A 114 -1.13 20.13 -1.09
N VAL A 115 -0.10 20.17 -1.90
CA VAL A 115 1.25 20.66 -1.51
C VAL A 115 1.21 22.15 -1.17
N ASP A 116 0.58 22.97 -2.02
CA ASP A 116 0.45 24.41 -1.80
C ASP A 116 -0.32 24.72 -0.50
N GLU A 117 -1.41 23.97 -0.23
CA GLU A 117 -2.18 24.09 1.03
C GLU A 117 -1.32 23.70 2.24
N ALA A 118 -0.59 22.58 2.16
CA ALA A 118 0.28 22.13 3.24
C ALA A 118 1.46 23.09 3.51
N LEU A 119 2.04 23.67 2.47
CA LEU A 119 3.09 24.69 2.61
C LEU A 119 2.55 25.99 3.23
N ALA A 120 1.35 26.42 2.85
CA ALA A 120 0.70 27.59 3.41
C ALA A 120 0.36 27.41 4.90
N ALA A 121 0.00 26.19 5.31
CA ALA A 121 -0.25 25.84 6.71
C ALA A 121 1.03 25.74 7.56
N GLN A 122 2.20 25.55 6.92
CA GLN A 122 3.48 25.34 7.58
C GLN A 122 4.59 26.28 7.02
N PRO A 123 4.45 27.61 7.17
CA PRO A 123 5.37 28.58 6.56
C PRO A 123 6.80 28.43 7.08
N GLU A 124 6.99 28.04 8.32
CA GLU A 124 8.31 27.81 8.92
C GLU A 124 9.03 26.60 8.28
N VAL A 125 8.28 25.58 7.91
CA VAL A 125 8.82 24.40 7.22
C VAL A 125 9.19 24.76 5.79
N ALA A 126 8.35 25.52 5.10
CA ALA A 126 8.64 26.03 3.76
C ALA A 126 9.94 26.84 3.74
N GLU A 127 10.15 27.73 4.71
CA GLU A 127 11.37 28.52 4.84
C GLU A 127 12.61 27.66 5.11
N LYS A 128 12.50 26.64 5.94
CA LYS A 128 13.59 25.68 6.18
C LYS A 128 13.99 24.95 4.92
N ILE A 129 13.03 24.56 4.08
CA ILE A 129 13.31 23.89 2.80
C ILE A 129 14.02 24.85 1.85
N ARG A 130 13.54 26.10 1.72
CA ARG A 130 14.18 27.14 0.89
C ARG A 130 15.59 27.45 1.33
N SER A 131 15.89 27.37 2.64
CA SER A 131 17.24 27.55 3.19
C SER A 131 18.15 26.32 3.03
N GLY A 132 17.73 25.30 2.28
CA GLY A 132 18.51 24.10 1.97
C GLY A 132 18.30 22.91 2.92
N LYS A 133 17.41 23.01 3.90
CA LYS A 133 17.09 21.91 4.81
C LYS A 133 16.04 20.98 4.20
N VAL A 134 16.40 20.28 3.12
CA VAL A 134 15.50 19.40 2.35
C VAL A 134 14.85 18.26 3.19
N ALA A 135 15.48 17.88 4.29
CA ALA A 135 14.90 16.90 5.22
C ALA A 135 13.57 17.40 5.84
N ALA A 136 13.37 18.72 5.94
CA ALA A 136 12.13 19.31 6.43
C ALA A 136 10.92 19.03 5.50
N ALA A 137 11.16 18.69 4.23
CA ALA A 137 10.09 18.30 3.29
C ALA A 137 9.25 17.12 3.79
N GLY A 138 9.81 16.23 4.62
CA GLY A 138 9.09 15.12 5.23
C GLY A 138 7.86 15.53 6.01
N ALA A 139 7.87 16.69 6.67
CA ALA A 139 6.71 17.22 7.40
C ALA A 139 5.56 17.61 6.44
N VAL A 140 5.89 18.21 5.30
CA VAL A 140 4.91 18.60 4.27
C VAL A 140 4.35 17.35 3.59
N VAL A 141 5.21 16.40 3.22
CA VAL A 141 4.80 15.10 2.66
C VAL A 141 3.83 14.40 3.63
N GLY A 142 4.16 14.35 4.92
CA GLY A 142 3.30 13.77 5.94
C GLY A 142 1.93 14.44 6.02
N ALA A 143 1.87 15.78 5.93
CA ALA A 143 0.61 16.53 5.92
C ALA A 143 -0.23 16.23 4.68
N VAL A 144 0.38 16.17 3.48
CA VAL A 144 -0.30 15.80 2.23
C VAL A 144 -0.81 14.36 2.30
N MET A 145 0.01 13.43 2.78
CA MET A 145 -0.39 12.02 2.95
C MET A 145 -1.58 11.88 3.89
N LYS A 146 -1.61 12.66 4.98
CA LYS A 146 -2.74 12.68 5.91
C LYS A 146 -3.99 13.24 5.26
N ALA A 147 -3.88 14.38 4.56
CA ALA A 147 -5.01 15.02 3.88
C ALA A 147 -5.60 14.14 2.77
N THR A 148 -4.77 13.40 2.05
CA THR A 148 -5.17 12.46 0.99
C THR A 148 -5.48 11.05 1.49
N ARG A 149 -5.51 10.85 2.80
CA ARG A 149 -5.75 9.54 3.43
C ARG A 149 -4.79 8.44 2.99
N GLY A 150 -3.57 8.82 2.64
CA GLY A 150 -2.53 7.91 2.16
C GLY A 150 -2.63 7.54 0.67
N GLN A 151 -3.49 8.21 -0.08
CA GLN A 151 -3.68 7.97 -1.52
C GLN A 151 -2.68 8.70 -2.41
N ALA A 152 -2.03 9.76 -1.90
CA ALA A 152 -1.01 10.47 -2.66
C ALA A 152 0.24 9.60 -2.86
N ASP A 153 0.89 9.74 -4.01
CA ASP A 153 2.22 9.19 -4.25
C ASP A 153 3.25 10.01 -3.47
N ALA A 154 3.77 9.43 -2.38
CA ALA A 154 4.68 10.13 -1.46
C ALA A 154 5.98 10.58 -2.13
N ALA A 155 6.51 9.80 -3.08
CA ALA A 155 7.72 10.15 -3.82
C ALA A 155 7.46 11.37 -4.73
N ARG A 156 6.35 11.36 -5.46
CA ARG A 156 5.96 12.49 -6.32
C ARG A 156 5.62 13.73 -5.52
N VAL A 157 4.92 13.60 -4.38
CA VAL A 157 4.66 14.71 -3.46
C VAL A 157 5.97 15.34 -2.99
N ARG A 158 6.96 14.53 -2.62
CA ARG A 158 8.28 15.04 -2.20
C ARG A 158 8.97 15.83 -3.30
N GLU A 159 8.95 15.33 -4.53
CA GLU A 159 9.51 16.05 -5.69
C GLU A 159 8.83 17.41 -5.88
N LEU A 160 7.49 17.44 -5.88
CA LEU A 160 6.71 18.66 -6.03
C LEU A 160 6.96 19.68 -4.90
N VAL A 161 7.12 19.22 -3.65
CA VAL A 161 7.48 20.06 -2.51
C VAL A 161 8.84 20.71 -2.74
N LEU A 162 9.83 19.96 -3.20
CA LEU A 162 11.17 20.46 -3.48
C LEU A 162 11.19 21.43 -4.67
N GLU A 163 10.44 21.13 -5.73
CA GLU A 163 10.27 22.01 -6.89
C GLU A 163 9.62 23.36 -6.49
N ARG A 164 8.57 23.30 -5.64
CA ARG A 164 7.89 24.51 -5.14
C ARG A 164 8.72 25.38 -4.22
N CYS A 165 9.65 24.77 -3.49
CA CYS A 165 10.54 25.47 -2.56
C CYS A 165 11.93 25.74 -3.16
N ALA A 166 12.15 25.41 -4.41
CA ALA A 166 13.40 25.75 -5.10
C ALA A 166 13.62 27.27 -5.12
N PRO A 167 14.89 27.75 -4.97
CA PRO A 167 15.21 29.17 -4.99
C PRO A 167 15.00 29.82 -6.36
#